data_70366138454487c5f6fc96b8b418fceb
#
_entry.id   70366138454487c5f6fc96b8b418fceb
#
_cell.length_a   1.000
_cell.length_b   1.000
_cell.length_c   1.000
_cell.angle_alpha   90.00
_cell.angle_beta   90.00
_cell.angle_gamma   90.00
#
_symmetry.space_group_name_H-M   'P 1'
#
loop_
_entity.id
_entity.type
_entity.pdbx_description
1 polymer ?
#
loop_
_entity_poly.entity_id
_entity_poly.type
_entity_poly.pdbx_seq_one_letter_code
_entity_poly.pdbx_strand_id
1 'polypeptide(L)' 'MVCPRCDGQGNIYKAKVVDLGIIIKICDECEACWKEDQPITLENFNGLTTFLKENNLTYRDAIIEDLEYLEEV' A
#
# COMPACT_ATOMS: atom_id res chain seq x y z
N MET A 1 2.59 3.05 -12.05
CA MET A 1 1.12 2.91 -12.07
C MET A 1 0.51 4.00 -11.21
N VAL A 2 -0.46 4.73 -11.73
CA VAL A 2 -1.09 5.80 -10.98
C VAL A 2 -2.16 5.27 -10.04
N CYS A 3 -2.38 6.02 -8.95
CA CYS A 3 -3.36 5.61 -7.93
C CYS A 3 -4.77 6.00 -8.35
N PRO A 4 -5.73 5.07 -8.33
CA PRO A 4 -7.11 5.39 -8.68
C PRO A 4 -7.85 6.21 -7.62
N ARG A 5 -7.38 6.18 -6.36
CA ARG A 5 -8.06 6.88 -5.27
C ARG A 5 -7.83 8.39 -5.30
N CYS A 6 -6.61 8.82 -5.63
CA CYS A 6 -6.26 10.23 -5.62
C CYS A 6 -6.16 10.82 -7.03
N ASP A 7 -6.92 10.28 -7.98
CA ASP A 7 -7.01 10.78 -9.35
C ASP A 7 -5.66 10.89 -10.05
N GLY A 8 -4.79 9.92 -9.82
CA GLY A 8 -3.49 9.90 -10.47
C GLY A 8 -2.47 10.87 -9.90
N GLN A 9 -2.73 11.45 -8.73
CA GLN A 9 -1.76 12.31 -8.06
C GLN A 9 -0.57 11.52 -7.56
N GLY A 10 -0.81 10.31 -7.07
CA GLY A 10 0.25 9.45 -6.56
C GLY A 10 0.52 8.26 -7.45
N ASN A 11 1.63 7.62 -7.19
CA ASN A 11 2.04 6.40 -7.89
C ASN A 11 2.08 5.23 -6.91
N ILE A 12 1.79 4.04 -7.42
CA ILE A 12 1.73 2.83 -6.60
C ILE A 12 3.10 2.15 -6.58
N TYR A 13 3.56 1.78 -5.40
CA TYR A 13 4.80 1.03 -5.24
C TYR A 13 4.56 -0.20 -4.37
N LYS A 14 5.41 -1.20 -4.55
CA LYS A 14 5.42 -2.38 -3.70
C LYS A 14 6.25 -2.10 -2.45
N ALA A 15 5.80 -2.63 -1.33
CA ALA A 15 6.55 -2.53 -0.09
C ALA A 15 6.35 -3.80 0.72
N LYS A 16 7.35 -4.14 1.51
CA LYS A 16 7.27 -5.28 2.40
C LYS A 16 7.02 -4.80 3.81
N VAL A 17 5.97 -5.31 4.43
CA VAL A 17 5.74 -5.08 5.86
C VAL A 17 6.53 -6.15 6.59
N VAL A 18 7.71 -5.77 7.08
CA VAL A 18 8.67 -6.73 7.63
C VAL A 18 8.09 -7.51 8.81
N ASP A 19 7.35 -6.80 9.67
CA ASP A 19 6.73 -7.42 10.86
C ASP A 19 5.77 -8.56 10.51
N LEU A 20 5.15 -8.50 9.34
CA LEU A 20 4.18 -9.51 8.89
C LEU A 20 4.76 -10.45 7.84
N GLY A 21 5.89 -10.09 7.26
CA GLY A 21 6.50 -10.87 6.18
C GLY A 21 5.67 -10.87 4.89
N ILE A 22 4.86 -9.85 4.66
CA ILE A 22 4.00 -9.78 3.48
C ILE A 22 4.33 -8.56 2.62
N ILE A 23 3.96 -8.64 1.36
CA ILE A 23 4.11 -7.55 0.39
C ILE A 23 2.75 -6.91 0.16
N ILE A 24 2.73 -5.57 0.17
CA ILE A 24 1.54 -4.80 -0.13
C ILE A 24 1.88 -3.76 -1.20
N LYS A 25 0.84 -3.16 -1.78
CA LYS A 25 0.98 -2.08 -2.76
C LYS A 25 0.44 -0.81 -2.12
N ILE A 26 1.20 0.27 -2.21
CA ILE A 26 0.88 1.52 -1.49
C ILE A 26 0.96 2.71 -2.44
N CYS A 27 0.04 3.66 -2.30
CA CYS A 27 0.13 4.96 -2.98
C CYS A 27 1.06 5.88 -2.20
N ASP A 28 1.98 6.54 -2.88
CA ASP A 28 2.95 7.41 -2.25
C ASP A 28 2.38 8.78 -1.83
N GLU A 29 1.16 9.12 -2.24
CA GLU A 29 0.53 10.39 -1.88
C GLU A 29 -0.58 10.23 -0.83
N CYS A 30 -1.54 9.33 -1.07
CA CYS A 30 -2.71 9.21 -0.20
C CYS A 30 -2.64 8.02 0.76
N GLU A 31 -1.61 7.22 0.67
CA GLU A 31 -1.39 6.02 1.50
C GLU A 31 -2.50 4.98 1.42
N ALA A 32 -3.27 4.98 0.33
CA ALA A 32 -4.16 3.86 0.04
C ALA A 32 -3.30 2.63 -0.22
N CYS A 33 -3.72 1.48 0.29
CA CYS A 33 -2.95 0.26 0.09
C CYS A 33 -3.84 -0.91 -0.31
N TRP A 34 -3.20 -1.89 -0.93
CA TRP A 34 -3.82 -3.12 -1.40
C TRP A 34 -2.92 -4.29 -1.06
N LYS A 35 -3.53 -5.43 -0.74
CA LYS A 35 -2.77 -6.66 -0.59
C LYS A 35 -2.21 -7.08 -1.94
N GLU A 36 -1.14 -7.88 -1.93
CA GLU A 36 -0.47 -8.28 -3.16
C GLU A 36 -1.39 -8.99 -4.16
N ASP A 37 -2.35 -9.77 -3.66
CA ASP A 37 -3.27 -10.54 -4.49
C ASP A 37 -4.55 -9.77 -4.87
N GLN A 38 -4.70 -8.53 -4.42
CA GLN A 38 -5.88 -7.73 -4.73
C GLN A 38 -5.66 -6.85 -5.96
N PRO A 39 -6.67 -6.72 -6.83
CA PRO A 39 -6.59 -5.73 -7.91
C PRO A 39 -6.60 -4.32 -7.33
N ILE A 40 -5.89 -3.42 -7.97
CA ILE A 40 -5.78 -2.02 -7.52
C ILE A 40 -6.99 -1.25 -8.01
N THR A 41 -8.04 -1.21 -7.19
CA THR A 41 -9.30 -0.55 -7.51
C THR A 41 -9.79 0.22 -6.29
N LEU A 42 -10.73 1.14 -6.51
CA LEU A 42 -11.35 1.88 -5.42
C LEU A 42 -12.15 0.98 -4.47
N GLU A 43 -12.58 -0.18 -4.96
CA GLU A 43 -13.39 -1.09 -4.15
C GLU A 43 -12.55 -1.88 -3.14
N ASN A 44 -11.28 -2.05 -3.41
CA ASN A 44 -10.41 -2.90 -2.60
C ASN A 44 -9.41 -2.17 -1.71
N PHE A 45 -9.32 -0.84 -1.83
CA PHE A 45 -8.29 -0.13 -1.09
C PHE A 45 -8.57 -0.10 0.41
N ASN A 46 -7.51 0.03 1.18
CA ASN A 46 -7.57 0.30 2.61
C ASN A 46 -6.59 1.42 2.91
N GLY A 47 -6.80 2.16 3.99
CA GLY A 47 -5.80 3.11 4.43
C GLY A 47 -4.64 2.36 5.08
N LEU A 48 -3.42 2.80 4.85
CA LEU A 48 -2.23 2.13 5.40
C LEU A 48 -2.29 2.03 6.92
N THR A 49 -2.64 3.14 7.58
CA THR A 49 -2.76 3.16 9.05
C THR A 49 -3.81 2.16 9.53
N THR A 50 -4.96 2.10 8.87
CA THR A 50 -6.04 1.18 9.21
C THR A 50 -5.60 -0.26 9.01
N PHE A 51 -4.93 -0.55 7.88
CA PHE A 51 -4.42 -1.88 7.60
C PHE A 51 -3.46 -2.35 8.68
N LEU A 52 -2.53 -1.47 9.09
CA LEU A 52 -1.56 -1.81 10.13
C LEU A 52 -2.26 -2.09 11.46
N LYS A 53 -3.24 -1.27 11.83
CA LYS A 53 -4.00 -1.48 13.06
C LYS A 53 -4.74 -2.82 13.06
N GLU A 54 -5.30 -3.20 11.94
CA GLU A 54 -5.98 -4.49 11.79
C GLU A 54 -5.05 -5.66 12.01
N ASN A 55 -3.75 -5.45 11.85
CA ASN A 55 -2.71 -6.47 12.04
C ASN A 55 -1.91 -6.23 13.33
N ASN A 56 -2.46 -5.50 14.27
CA ASN A 56 -1.85 -5.19 15.57
C ASN A 56 -0.53 -4.43 15.47
N LEU A 57 -0.40 -3.60 14.44
CA LEU A 57 0.77 -2.74 14.25
C LEU A 57 0.34 -1.29 14.27
N THR A 58 1.30 -0.40 14.54
CA THR A 58 1.09 1.03 14.40
C THR A 58 1.96 1.55 13.27
N TYR A 59 1.53 2.61 12.61
CA TYR A 59 2.29 3.25 11.56
C TYR A 59 3.70 3.62 12.05
N ARG A 60 3.78 4.05 13.30
CA ARG A 60 5.02 4.49 13.91
C ARG A 60 6.02 3.36 14.12
N ASP A 61 5.53 2.19 14.51
CA ASP A 61 6.40 1.07 14.90
C ASP A 61 6.61 0.05 13.78
N ALA A 62 5.74 0.04 12.77
CA ALA A 62 5.84 -0.91 11.69
C ALA A 62 7.08 -0.62 10.83
N ILE A 63 7.79 -1.67 10.46
CA ILE A 63 8.94 -1.56 9.57
C ILE A 63 8.48 -1.87 8.17
N ILE A 64 8.51 -0.86 7.30
CA ILE A 64 8.08 -0.99 5.92
C ILE A 64 9.28 -0.75 5.02
N GLU A 65 9.60 -1.75 4.20
CA GLU A 65 10.71 -1.70 3.26
C GLU A 65 10.17 -1.45 1.86
N ASP A 66 10.54 -0.30 1.29
CA ASP A 66 10.12 0.04 -0.07
C ASP A 66 10.88 -0.82 -1.07
N LEU A 67 10.17 -1.41 -2.01
CA LEU A 67 10.76 -2.28 -3.02
C LEU A 67 10.88 -1.58 -4.37
N GLU A 68 9.77 -1.46 -5.10
CA GLU A 68 9.82 -0.84 -6.43
C GLU A 68 8.46 -0.26 -6.80
N TYR A 69 8.47 0.75 -7.67
CA TYR A 69 7.22 1.27 -8.23
C TYR A 69 6.67 0.30 -9.27
N LEU A 70 5.35 0.21 -9.33
CA LEU A 70 4.68 -0.59 -10.35
C LEU A 70 4.67 0.17 -11.66
N GLU A 71 4.98 -0.51 -12.76
CA GLU A 71 4.96 0.09 -14.08
C GLU A 71 3.54 0.12 -14.65
N GLU A 72 3.28 1.11 -15.48
CA GLU A 72 2.04 1.16 -16.24
C GLU A 72 2.05 0.05 -17.30
N VAL A 73 0.91 -0.54 -17.49
CA VAL A 73 0.75 -1.62 -18.48
C VAL A 73 0.01 -1.09 -19.69
#